data_7706feecf295887f94010df8d9fad683
#
_entry.id   7706feecf295887f94010df8d9fad683
#
_cell.length_a   1.000
_cell.length_b   1.000
_cell.length_c   1.000
_cell.angle_alpha   90.00
_cell.angle_beta   90.00
_cell.angle_gamma   90.00
#
_symmetry.space_group_name_H-M   'P 1'
#
loop_
_entity.id
_entity.type
_entity.pdbx_description
1 polymer ?
#
loop_
_entity_poly.entity_id
_entity_poly.type
_entity_poly.pdbx_seq_one_letter_code
_entity_poly.pdbx_strand_id
1 'polypeptide(L)'
;MKQRIYFRADAGREIGYGHFIRTLALADMLKDDFDCVFVTQSPTAYQQAEVSGVCPLVGLPATDARFGMFLNMLEGDEIVVLDNYFYDTDYQRAIKAKGCKLVCIDDMHDKHYVADVVINHALSESILFSKEVYTHLCLGPSWALLRKPFLENALFVQKNRLKASGVERVTVCFGGVDVFRLTERVSAILAKIPGIKYIDCIDSLHRRDALSLIHI
;
A
#
# COMPACT_ATOMS: atom_id res chain seq x y z
N MET A 1 22.74 -13.46 11.39
CA MET A 1 21.28 -13.53 11.25
C MET A 1 20.83 -12.31 10.46
N LYS A 2 19.76 -12.40 9.65
CA LYS A 2 19.18 -11.22 8.99
C LYS A 2 18.47 -10.35 10.01
N GLN A 3 18.50 -9.02 9.82
CA GLN A 3 17.74 -8.06 10.62
C GLN A 3 16.24 -8.29 10.43
N ARG A 4 15.46 -8.34 11.50
CA ARG A 4 14.00 -8.49 11.44
C ARG A 4 13.31 -7.21 11.07
N ILE A 5 12.32 -7.33 10.17
CA ILE A 5 11.40 -6.24 9.83
C ILE A 5 9.96 -6.72 10.04
N TYR A 6 9.20 -5.97 10.84
CA TYR A 6 7.75 -6.11 10.94
C TYR A 6 7.06 -5.10 10.03
N PHE A 7 6.26 -5.59 9.08
CA PHE A 7 5.41 -4.78 8.21
C PHE A 7 4.00 -4.76 8.79
N ARG A 8 3.58 -3.64 9.31
CA ARG A 8 2.31 -3.48 10.02
C ARG A 8 1.35 -2.61 9.19
N ALA A 9 0.42 -3.26 8.50
CA ALA A 9 -0.64 -2.61 7.74
C ALA A 9 -1.95 -3.41 7.84
N ASP A 10 -3.05 -2.70 8.06
CA ASP A 10 -4.37 -3.29 8.10
C ASP A 10 -5.12 -3.03 6.79
N ALA A 11 -6.04 -3.93 6.45
CA ALA A 11 -6.96 -3.79 5.33
C ALA A 11 -8.35 -4.32 5.70
N GLY A 12 -9.34 -3.89 4.95
CA GLY A 12 -10.72 -4.30 5.15
C GLY A 12 -11.67 -3.47 4.28
N ARG A 13 -12.97 -3.72 4.38
CA ARG A 13 -13.97 -3.03 3.57
C ARG A 13 -13.99 -1.51 3.80
N GLU A 14 -13.72 -1.06 5.03
CA GLU A 14 -13.73 0.36 5.40
C GLU A 14 -12.39 1.04 5.10
N ILE A 15 -11.28 0.34 5.31
CA ILE A 15 -9.92 0.85 5.14
C ILE A 15 -9.47 0.78 3.67
N GLY A 16 -10.02 -0.18 2.91
CA GLY A 16 -9.51 -0.56 1.59
C GLY A 16 -8.28 -1.47 1.69
N TYR A 17 -7.70 -1.79 0.53
CA TYR A 17 -6.53 -2.67 0.43
C TYR A 17 -5.24 -1.93 0.04
N GLY A 18 -5.29 -0.62 -0.17
CA GLY A 18 -4.16 0.18 -0.64
C GLY A 18 -2.93 0.09 0.27
N HIS A 19 -3.13 0.32 1.56
CA HIS A 19 -2.07 0.22 2.58
C HIS A 19 -1.44 -1.18 2.60
N PHE A 20 -2.26 -2.22 2.67
CA PHE A 20 -1.81 -3.61 2.67
C PHE A 20 -0.97 -3.94 1.43
N ILE A 21 -1.46 -3.61 0.24
CA ILE A 21 -0.79 -3.95 -1.03
C ILE A 21 0.55 -3.21 -1.19
N ARG A 22 0.62 -1.91 -0.87
CA ARG A 22 1.89 -1.16 -1.01
C ARG A 22 2.91 -1.59 0.05
N THR A 23 2.46 -1.87 1.27
CA THR A 23 3.34 -2.38 2.33
C THR A 23 3.85 -3.79 2.01
N LEU A 24 3.00 -4.66 1.45
CA LEU A 24 3.42 -5.99 0.99
C LEU A 24 4.40 -5.91 -0.18
N ALA A 25 4.23 -4.93 -1.09
CA ALA A 25 5.21 -4.70 -2.15
C ALA A 25 6.59 -4.33 -1.59
N LEU A 26 6.65 -3.50 -0.52
CA LEU A 26 7.91 -3.20 0.15
C LEU A 26 8.52 -4.44 0.82
N ALA A 27 7.69 -5.29 1.46
CA ALA A 27 8.16 -6.55 2.03
C ALA A 27 8.74 -7.48 0.96
N ASP A 28 8.10 -7.60 -0.21
CA ASP A 28 8.60 -8.40 -1.35
C ASP A 28 9.94 -7.88 -1.89
N MET A 29 10.14 -6.54 -1.90
CA MET A 29 11.41 -5.92 -2.30
C MET A 29 12.56 -6.23 -1.32
N LEU A 30 12.26 -6.44 -0.04
CA LEU A 30 13.27 -6.56 1.04
C LEU A 30 13.48 -8.00 1.54
N LYS A 31 12.64 -8.96 1.17
CA LYS A 31 12.65 -10.33 1.73
C LYS A 31 13.94 -11.11 1.51
N ASP A 32 14.70 -10.76 0.47
CA ASP A 32 15.97 -11.45 0.18
C ASP A 32 17.10 -10.98 1.09
N ASP A 33 17.02 -9.78 1.66
CA ASP A 33 18.05 -9.18 2.51
C ASP A 33 17.69 -9.20 4.00
N PHE A 34 16.38 -9.20 4.34
CA PHE A 34 15.84 -9.10 5.69
C PHE A 34 14.98 -10.30 6.08
N ASP A 35 14.80 -10.49 7.39
CA ASP A 35 13.83 -11.43 7.97
C ASP A 35 12.49 -10.71 8.10
N CYS A 36 11.69 -10.76 7.03
CA CYS A 36 10.42 -10.05 6.92
C CYS A 36 9.27 -10.82 7.59
N VAL A 37 8.42 -10.12 8.33
CA VAL A 37 7.17 -10.64 8.91
C VAL A 37 6.05 -9.63 8.66
N PHE A 38 4.94 -10.05 8.07
CA PHE A 38 3.78 -9.20 7.87
C PHE A 38 2.80 -9.36 9.03
N VAL A 39 2.29 -8.25 9.57
CA VAL A 39 1.37 -8.22 10.71
C VAL A 39 0.13 -7.42 10.33
N THR A 40 -1.04 -8.02 10.42
CA THR A 40 -2.32 -7.37 10.08
C THR A 40 -3.45 -7.87 10.98
N GLN A 41 -4.50 -7.05 11.13
CA GLN A 41 -5.69 -7.46 11.86
C GLN A 41 -6.54 -8.45 11.04
N SER A 42 -7.09 -9.48 11.69
CA SER A 42 -8.09 -10.40 11.15
C SER A 42 -7.89 -10.73 9.66
N PRO A 43 -6.74 -11.30 9.27
CA PRO A 43 -6.40 -11.49 7.87
C PRO A 43 -7.43 -12.37 7.15
N THR A 44 -7.91 -11.90 6.01
CA THR A 44 -8.79 -12.65 5.11
C THR A 44 -8.02 -13.74 4.36
N ALA A 45 -8.73 -14.71 3.78
CA ALA A 45 -8.10 -15.74 2.92
C ALA A 45 -7.30 -15.11 1.76
N TYR A 46 -7.80 -14.00 1.19
CA TYR A 46 -7.07 -13.24 0.17
C TYR A 46 -5.73 -12.71 0.69
N GLN A 47 -5.72 -12.05 1.85
CA GLN A 47 -4.49 -11.52 2.44
C GLN A 47 -3.50 -12.63 2.80
N GLN A 48 -3.99 -13.76 3.33
CA GLN A 48 -3.16 -14.93 3.62
C GLN A 48 -2.49 -15.47 2.35
N ALA A 49 -3.24 -15.58 1.25
CA ALA A 49 -2.71 -16.03 -0.04
C ALA A 49 -1.65 -15.07 -0.60
N GLU A 50 -1.89 -13.75 -0.59
CA GLU A 50 -0.94 -12.75 -1.10
C GLU A 50 0.36 -12.74 -0.29
N VAL A 51 0.27 -12.79 1.05
CA VAL A 51 1.45 -12.75 1.93
C VAL A 51 2.26 -14.03 1.89
N SER A 52 1.63 -15.20 1.69
CA SER A 52 2.28 -16.51 1.74
C SER A 52 3.43 -16.66 0.73
N GLY A 53 3.40 -15.94 -0.39
CA GLY A 53 4.48 -15.90 -1.39
C GLY A 53 5.63 -14.94 -1.06
N VAL A 54 5.51 -14.18 0.02
CA VAL A 54 6.45 -13.12 0.38
C VAL A 54 7.14 -13.40 1.71
N CYS A 55 6.37 -13.57 2.80
CA CYS A 55 6.91 -13.73 4.15
C CYS A 55 5.87 -14.37 5.10
N PRO A 56 6.26 -14.76 6.33
CA PRO A 56 5.32 -15.15 7.38
C PRO A 56 4.29 -14.08 7.71
N LEU A 57 3.07 -14.51 8.07
CA LEU A 57 1.95 -13.65 8.44
C LEU A 57 1.56 -13.88 9.90
N VAL A 58 1.42 -12.79 10.65
CA VAL A 58 0.86 -12.77 12.00
C VAL A 58 -0.49 -12.04 11.99
N GLY A 59 -1.54 -12.72 12.44
CA GLY A 59 -2.87 -12.16 12.59
C GLY A 59 -3.07 -11.56 13.99
N LEU A 60 -3.55 -10.32 14.06
CA LEU A 60 -3.97 -9.66 15.29
C LEU A 60 -5.51 -9.58 15.37
N PRO A 61 -6.10 -9.40 16.57
CA PRO A 61 -7.55 -9.25 16.70
C PRO A 61 -8.04 -7.94 16.03
N ALA A 62 -9.31 -7.90 15.64
CA ALA A 62 -9.93 -6.70 15.06
C ALA A 62 -10.20 -5.58 16.10
N THR A 63 -9.97 -5.83 17.39
CA THR A 63 -10.15 -4.88 18.47
C THR A 63 -8.92 -4.01 18.71
N ASP A 64 -9.05 -2.94 19.50
CA ASP A 64 -7.92 -2.06 19.85
C ASP A 64 -6.82 -2.73 20.66
N ALA A 65 -7.07 -3.92 21.21
CA ALA A 65 -6.03 -4.77 21.78
C ALA A 65 -4.89 -5.06 20.82
N ARG A 66 -5.13 -5.00 19.49
CA ARG A 66 -4.10 -5.19 18.45
C ARG A 66 -2.91 -4.25 18.58
N PHE A 67 -3.11 -3.03 19.07
CA PHE A 67 -2.04 -2.05 19.25
C PHE A 67 -1.07 -2.48 20.35
N GLY A 68 -1.61 -2.81 21.53
CA GLY A 68 -0.82 -3.32 22.65
C GLY A 68 -0.18 -4.68 22.37
N MET A 69 -0.91 -5.58 21.72
CA MET A 69 -0.37 -6.90 21.33
C MET A 69 0.83 -6.77 20.39
N PHE A 70 0.75 -5.87 19.39
CA PHE A 70 1.88 -5.65 18.51
C PHE A 70 3.08 -5.06 19.26
N LEU A 71 2.88 -4.06 20.12
CA LEU A 71 3.96 -3.51 20.94
C LEU A 71 4.63 -4.57 21.84
N ASN A 72 3.86 -5.55 22.32
CA ASN A 72 4.39 -6.65 23.17
C ASN A 72 5.18 -7.68 22.37
N MET A 73 5.09 -7.70 21.04
CA MET A 73 5.91 -8.55 20.16
C MET A 73 7.31 -7.98 19.95
N LEU A 74 7.52 -6.68 20.21
CA LEU A 74 8.76 -5.98 19.92
C LEU A 74 9.78 -6.19 21.04
N GLU A 75 10.99 -6.64 20.67
CA GLU A 75 12.14 -6.87 21.57
C GLU A 75 13.09 -5.67 21.60
N GLY A 76 13.06 -4.79 20.57
CA GLY A 76 13.77 -3.50 20.54
C GLY A 76 14.91 -3.41 19.53
N ASP A 77 15.21 -4.47 18.83
CA ASP A 77 16.24 -4.49 17.78
C ASP A 77 15.65 -4.56 16.36
N GLU A 78 14.32 -4.60 16.24
CA GLU A 78 13.65 -4.72 14.95
C GLU A 78 13.52 -3.38 14.23
N ILE A 79 13.26 -3.50 12.93
CA ILE A 79 12.72 -2.42 12.11
C ILE A 79 11.20 -2.62 12.04
N VAL A 80 10.45 -1.57 12.30
CA VAL A 80 8.99 -1.56 12.16
C VAL A 80 8.60 -0.65 11.01
N VAL A 81 7.79 -1.17 10.08
CA VAL A 81 7.17 -0.40 9.00
C VAL A 81 5.69 -0.23 9.31
N LEU A 82 5.21 1.00 9.43
CA LEU A 82 3.81 1.33 9.67
C LEU A 82 3.16 1.94 8.43
N ASP A 83 1.97 1.46 8.08
CA ASP A 83 1.16 2.02 7.00
C ASP A 83 -0.33 1.92 7.32
N ASN A 84 -0.90 2.96 7.88
CA ASN A 84 -2.33 3.29 8.01
C ASN A 84 -2.48 4.69 8.66
N TYR A 85 -3.64 5.31 8.47
CA TYR A 85 -3.93 6.66 8.97
C TYR A 85 -4.04 6.76 10.49
N PHE A 86 -4.42 5.68 11.17
CA PHE A 86 -4.64 5.64 12.62
C PHE A 86 -3.36 5.45 13.46
N TYR A 87 -2.18 5.28 12.85
CA TYR A 87 -0.93 5.27 13.59
C TYR A 87 -0.46 6.70 13.84
N ASP A 88 -0.85 7.24 14.99
CA ASP A 88 -0.52 8.59 15.42
C ASP A 88 0.93 8.72 15.93
N THR A 89 1.29 9.94 16.32
CA THR A 89 2.63 10.25 16.86
C THR A 89 2.90 9.51 18.18
N ASP A 90 1.89 9.30 19.02
CA ASP A 90 2.08 8.64 20.32
C ASP A 90 2.34 7.15 20.14
N TYR A 91 1.68 6.51 19.18
CA TYR A 91 1.98 5.12 18.82
C TYR A 91 3.38 4.97 18.21
N GLN A 92 3.81 5.91 17.38
CA GLN A 92 5.19 5.96 16.89
C GLN A 92 6.21 6.10 18.04
N ARG A 93 5.94 6.96 19.02
CA ARG A 93 6.77 7.11 20.24
C ARG A 93 6.85 5.82 21.04
N ALA A 94 5.73 5.10 21.18
CA ALA A 94 5.69 3.84 21.91
C ALA A 94 6.61 2.77 21.24
N ILE A 95 6.63 2.69 19.91
CA ILE A 95 7.53 1.81 19.15
C ILE A 95 8.99 2.25 19.32
N LYS A 96 9.27 3.55 19.21
CA LYS A 96 10.62 4.10 19.41
C LYS A 96 11.14 3.86 20.83
N ALA A 97 10.27 3.95 21.83
CA ALA A 97 10.60 3.69 23.24
C ALA A 97 10.99 2.22 23.50
N LYS A 98 10.57 1.28 22.65
CA LYS A 98 11.05 -0.12 22.67
C LYS A 98 12.48 -0.28 22.17
N GLY A 99 13.06 0.72 21.49
CA GLY A 99 14.39 0.66 20.87
C GLY A 99 14.38 0.41 19.37
N CYS A 100 13.22 0.10 18.78
CA CYS A 100 13.08 -0.23 17.36
C CYS A 100 13.44 0.95 16.44
N LYS A 101 13.89 0.64 15.24
CA LYS A 101 13.88 1.58 14.11
C LYS A 101 12.48 1.64 13.51
N LEU A 102 12.06 2.84 13.09
CA LEU A 102 10.70 3.06 12.61
C LEU A 102 10.70 3.67 11.22
N VAL A 103 9.93 3.06 10.33
CA VAL A 103 9.60 3.56 8.99
C VAL A 103 8.11 3.81 8.93
N CYS A 104 7.68 4.99 8.47
CA CYS A 104 6.28 5.28 8.18
C CYS A 104 6.08 5.43 6.67
N ILE A 105 5.08 4.73 6.13
CA ILE A 105 4.55 5.00 4.79
C ILE A 105 3.38 5.95 4.96
N ASP A 106 3.42 7.08 4.29
CA ASP A 106 2.47 8.17 4.45
C ASP A 106 2.01 8.73 3.11
N ASP A 107 0.82 9.35 3.10
CA ASP A 107 0.25 10.10 1.98
C ASP A 107 -0.54 11.34 2.43
N MET A 108 -0.63 11.60 3.75
CA MET A 108 -1.43 12.68 4.34
C MET A 108 -0.58 13.80 4.94
N HIS A 109 0.65 13.52 5.41
CA HIS A 109 1.55 14.44 6.14
C HIS A 109 0.85 15.26 7.24
N ASP A 110 -0.16 14.66 7.90
CA ASP A 110 -1.08 15.30 8.84
C ASP A 110 -0.68 15.18 10.32
N LYS A 111 0.49 14.59 10.62
CA LYS A 111 0.99 14.33 11.97
C LYS A 111 2.46 14.69 12.11
N HIS A 112 2.95 14.73 13.36
CA HIS A 112 4.38 14.82 13.62
C HIS A 112 5.03 13.42 13.57
N TYR A 113 6.11 13.27 12.80
CA TYR A 113 6.82 12.00 12.62
C TYR A 113 8.02 11.92 13.54
N VAL A 114 8.06 10.88 14.38
CA VAL A 114 9.23 10.47 15.16
C VAL A 114 9.91 9.23 14.55
N ALA A 115 9.52 8.88 13.33
CA ALA A 115 10.10 7.80 12.56
C ALA A 115 11.53 8.12 12.11
N ASP A 116 12.36 7.10 11.92
CA ASP A 116 13.69 7.25 11.32
C ASP A 116 13.59 7.57 9.82
N VAL A 117 12.57 6.98 9.13
CA VAL A 117 12.30 7.20 7.71
C VAL A 117 10.82 7.41 7.48
N VAL A 118 10.46 8.36 6.61
CA VAL A 118 9.10 8.53 6.08
C VAL A 118 9.13 8.38 4.56
N ILE A 119 8.32 7.49 4.02
CA ILE A 119 8.16 7.28 2.57
C ILE A 119 6.82 7.88 2.14
N ASN A 120 6.86 8.85 1.20
CA ASN A 120 5.66 9.41 0.59
C ASN A 120 5.88 9.59 -0.91
N HIS A 121 5.27 8.73 -1.71
CA HIS A 121 5.44 8.73 -3.16
C HIS A 121 4.66 9.82 -3.91
N ALA A 122 3.74 10.51 -3.24
CA ALA A 122 2.90 11.55 -3.85
C ALA A 122 3.50 12.95 -3.74
N LEU A 123 4.28 13.23 -2.68
CA LEU A 123 4.81 14.56 -2.38
C LEU A 123 6.33 14.63 -2.57
N SER A 124 6.78 15.78 -3.08
CA SER A 124 8.21 16.10 -3.23
C SER A 124 8.66 17.29 -2.37
N GLU A 125 7.76 17.90 -1.58
CA GLU A 125 8.05 19.09 -0.78
C GLU A 125 8.22 18.73 0.70
N SER A 126 9.47 18.76 1.19
CA SER A 126 9.80 18.38 2.57
C SER A 126 9.27 19.34 3.63
N ILE A 127 8.98 20.60 3.26
CA ILE A 127 8.48 21.63 4.19
C ILE A 127 7.10 21.31 4.75
N LEU A 128 6.33 20.45 4.08
CA LEU A 128 4.99 20.05 4.53
C LEU A 128 5.01 19.05 5.70
N PHE A 129 6.18 18.47 6.01
CA PHE A 129 6.29 17.44 7.04
C PHE A 129 6.73 18.01 8.37
N SER A 130 5.89 17.85 9.40
CA SER A 130 6.29 17.99 10.80
C SER A 130 7.04 16.73 11.22
N LYS A 131 8.33 16.82 11.56
CA LYS A 131 9.17 15.67 11.83
C LYS A 131 10.35 15.99 12.76
N GLU A 132 10.97 14.94 13.32
CA GLU A 132 12.21 15.07 14.05
C GLU A 132 13.39 15.41 13.11
N VAL A 133 14.45 16.00 13.69
CA VAL A 133 15.64 16.41 12.93
C VAL A 133 16.33 15.20 12.26
N TYR A 134 16.32 14.05 12.92
CA TYR A 134 16.93 12.82 12.41
C TYR A 134 16.07 12.09 11.36
N THR A 135 14.80 12.45 11.19
CA THR A 135 13.89 11.78 10.25
C THR A 135 14.32 12.03 8.81
N HIS A 136 14.61 10.95 8.09
CA HIS A 136 14.89 10.98 6.67
C HIS A 136 13.59 10.89 5.85
N LEU A 137 13.43 11.77 4.85
CA LEU A 137 12.26 11.79 3.97
C LEU A 137 12.60 11.19 2.60
N CYS A 138 11.82 10.19 2.20
CA CYS A 138 11.87 9.56 0.88
C CYS A 138 10.62 10.00 0.09
N LEU A 139 10.73 11.12 -0.66
CA LEU A 139 9.59 11.78 -1.28
C LEU A 139 9.58 11.66 -2.79
N GLY A 140 8.37 11.61 -3.34
CA GLY A 140 8.10 11.63 -4.77
C GLY A 140 8.02 10.26 -5.45
N PRO A 141 7.72 10.25 -6.77
CA PRO A 141 7.40 9.02 -7.52
C PRO A 141 8.52 7.97 -7.57
N SER A 142 9.77 8.38 -7.38
CA SER A 142 10.92 7.45 -7.33
C SER A 142 10.86 6.49 -6.15
N TRP A 143 10.04 6.79 -5.14
CA TRP A 143 9.82 5.97 -3.96
C TRP A 143 8.47 5.24 -3.97
N ALA A 144 7.84 5.13 -5.16
CA ALA A 144 6.59 4.41 -5.31
C ALA A 144 6.77 2.91 -5.03
N LEU A 145 5.97 2.39 -4.10
CA LEU A 145 5.98 0.99 -3.69
C LEU A 145 5.13 0.16 -4.66
N LEU A 146 5.73 -0.28 -5.76
CA LEU A 146 5.06 -1.01 -6.82
C LEU A 146 5.31 -2.51 -6.70
N ARG A 147 4.26 -3.33 -6.91
CA ARG A 147 4.38 -4.77 -6.99
C ARG A 147 5.25 -5.19 -8.18
N LYS A 148 5.98 -6.29 -8.04
CA LYS A 148 6.90 -6.83 -9.02
C LYS A 148 6.36 -6.89 -10.46
N PRO A 149 5.11 -7.31 -10.74
CA PRO A 149 4.59 -7.30 -12.11
C PRO A 149 4.55 -5.91 -12.76
N PHE A 150 4.34 -4.85 -12.00
CA PHE A 150 4.38 -3.48 -12.54
C PHE A 150 5.80 -3.05 -12.87
N LEU A 151 6.78 -3.40 -12.02
CA LEU A 151 8.19 -3.10 -12.26
C LEU A 151 8.72 -3.84 -13.51
N GLU A 152 8.38 -5.11 -13.68
CA GLU A 152 8.76 -5.92 -14.84
C GLU A 152 8.12 -5.39 -16.13
N ASN A 153 6.83 -5.03 -16.10
CA ASN A 153 6.13 -4.51 -17.26
C ASN A 153 6.51 -3.07 -17.61
N ALA A 154 7.00 -2.26 -16.68
CA ALA A 154 7.41 -0.88 -16.95
C ALA A 154 8.51 -0.82 -18.05
N LEU A 155 9.48 -1.71 -17.99
CA LEU A 155 10.54 -1.81 -18.99
C LEU A 155 10.01 -2.26 -20.37
N PHE A 156 9.03 -3.17 -20.38
CA PHE A 156 8.38 -3.62 -21.61
C PHE A 156 7.60 -2.49 -22.29
N VAL A 157 6.79 -1.75 -21.52
CA VAL A 157 6.01 -0.61 -22.02
C VAL A 157 6.91 0.50 -22.53
N GLN A 158 8.02 0.80 -21.84
CA GLN A 158 8.97 1.82 -22.28
C GLN A 158 9.59 1.48 -23.65
N LYS A 159 9.94 0.19 -23.88
CA LYS A 159 10.52 -0.28 -25.15
C LYS A 159 9.49 -0.33 -26.28
N ASN A 160 8.22 -0.55 -25.97
CA ASN A 160 7.15 -0.77 -26.94
C ASN A 160 6.14 0.38 -26.99
N ARG A 161 6.55 1.61 -26.69
CA ARG A 161 5.68 2.80 -26.81
C ARG A 161 5.17 2.91 -28.23
N LEU A 162 3.91 2.50 -28.45
CA LEU A 162 3.19 2.73 -29.68
C LEU A 162 2.88 4.24 -29.78
N LYS A 163 3.12 4.83 -30.94
CA LYS A 163 2.62 6.17 -31.26
C LYS A 163 1.11 6.06 -31.41
N ALA A 164 0.37 6.30 -30.33
CA ALA A 164 -1.08 6.30 -30.36
C ALA A 164 -1.56 7.48 -31.19
N SER A 165 -2.38 7.23 -32.21
CA SER A 165 -3.04 8.25 -33.02
C SER A 165 -4.34 8.78 -32.41
N GLY A 166 -4.72 8.27 -31.24
CA GLY A 166 -5.92 8.64 -30.48
C GLY A 166 -6.17 7.67 -29.32
N VAL A 167 -7.15 7.96 -28.46
CA VAL A 167 -7.57 7.10 -27.37
C VAL A 167 -8.82 6.33 -27.82
N GLU A 168 -8.66 5.03 -28.06
CA GLU A 168 -9.77 4.14 -28.44
C GLU A 168 -10.23 3.23 -27.31
N ARG A 169 -9.32 2.95 -26.33
CA ARG A 169 -9.57 2.07 -25.18
C ARG A 169 -9.28 2.82 -23.88
N VAL A 170 -10.19 2.75 -22.93
CA VAL A 170 -10.08 3.38 -21.61
C VAL A 170 -10.30 2.32 -20.53
N THR A 171 -9.42 2.29 -19.55
CA THR A 171 -9.60 1.47 -18.35
C THR A 171 -10.11 2.35 -17.21
N VAL A 172 -11.22 1.93 -16.58
CA VAL A 172 -11.83 2.62 -15.44
C VAL A 172 -11.62 1.76 -14.19
N CYS A 173 -10.97 2.34 -13.17
CA CYS A 173 -10.71 1.68 -11.90
C CYS A 173 -10.77 2.68 -10.75
N PHE A 174 -11.64 2.44 -9.76
CA PHE A 174 -11.77 3.25 -8.54
C PHE A 174 -11.30 2.47 -7.30
N GLY A 175 -10.22 1.69 -7.45
CA GLY A 175 -9.60 0.94 -6.36
C GLY A 175 -10.31 -0.37 -6.02
N GLY A 176 -10.02 -0.88 -4.84
CA GLY A 176 -10.53 -2.18 -4.38
C GLY A 176 -12.00 -2.16 -3.91
N VAL A 177 -12.56 -0.97 -3.65
CA VAL A 177 -13.96 -0.79 -3.24
C VAL A 177 -14.48 0.51 -3.83
N ASP A 178 -15.42 0.43 -4.77
CA ASP A 178 -16.09 1.59 -5.38
C ASP A 178 -17.37 1.95 -4.61
N VAL A 179 -17.22 2.55 -3.43
CA VAL A 179 -18.31 2.92 -2.52
C VAL A 179 -19.34 3.85 -3.17
N PHE A 180 -18.89 4.74 -4.06
CA PHE A 180 -19.72 5.76 -4.70
C PHE A 180 -20.24 5.35 -6.09
N ARG A 181 -20.00 4.11 -6.52
CA ARG A 181 -20.39 3.58 -7.85
C ARG A 181 -19.89 4.47 -9.00
N LEU A 182 -18.68 4.97 -8.86
CA LEU A 182 -18.06 5.87 -9.85
C LEU A 182 -17.73 5.14 -11.14
N THR A 183 -17.40 3.85 -11.07
CA THR A 183 -17.14 3.01 -12.25
C THR A 183 -18.31 3.07 -13.23
N GLU A 184 -19.53 2.83 -12.77
CA GLU A 184 -20.74 2.88 -13.60
C GLU A 184 -20.98 4.29 -14.16
N ARG A 185 -20.87 5.32 -13.31
CA ARG A 185 -21.12 6.70 -13.71
C ARG A 185 -20.13 7.20 -14.74
N VAL A 186 -18.84 6.92 -14.55
CA VAL A 186 -17.78 7.35 -15.47
C VAL A 186 -17.86 6.57 -16.78
N SER A 187 -18.11 5.26 -16.75
CA SER A 187 -18.28 4.46 -17.95
C SER A 187 -19.44 4.95 -18.82
N ALA A 188 -20.56 5.33 -18.20
CA ALA A 188 -21.72 5.90 -18.93
C ALA A 188 -21.39 7.25 -19.59
N ILE A 189 -20.47 8.02 -19.04
CA ILE A 189 -19.98 9.27 -19.68
C ILE A 189 -19.02 8.95 -20.82
N LEU A 190 -18.05 8.05 -20.59
CA LEU A 190 -17.08 7.64 -21.59
C LEU A 190 -17.70 7.04 -22.84
N ALA A 191 -18.79 6.26 -22.68
CA ALA A 191 -19.54 5.67 -23.79
C ALA A 191 -20.14 6.71 -24.76
N LYS A 192 -20.25 7.97 -24.35
CA LYS A 192 -20.75 9.08 -25.19
C LYS A 192 -19.64 9.85 -25.89
N ILE A 193 -18.37 9.55 -25.63
CA ILE A 193 -17.25 10.27 -26.22
C ILE A 193 -16.90 9.65 -27.57
N PRO A 194 -16.97 10.43 -28.67
CA PRO A 194 -16.59 9.93 -29.98
C PRO A 194 -15.12 9.47 -30.01
N GLY A 195 -14.90 8.29 -30.59
CA GLY A 195 -13.56 7.69 -30.70
C GLY A 195 -13.23 6.65 -29.65
N ILE A 196 -13.90 6.62 -28.50
CA ILE A 196 -13.75 5.53 -27.53
C ILE A 196 -14.55 4.33 -28.04
N LYS A 197 -13.84 3.20 -28.23
CA LYS A 197 -14.43 1.95 -28.73
C LYS A 197 -14.54 0.88 -27.65
N TYR A 198 -13.67 0.95 -26.63
CA TYR A 198 -13.59 -0.05 -25.57
C TYR A 198 -13.47 0.63 -24.20
N ILE A 199 -14.26 0.15 -23.25
CA ILE A 199 -14.20 0.59 -21.86
C ILE A 199 -14.03 -0.66 -21.00
N ASP A 200 -12.83 -0.80 -20.41
CA ASP A 200 -12.53 -1.91 -19.50
C ASP A 200 -12.77 -1.45 -18.07
N CYS A 201 -13.76 -2.00 -17.40
CA CYS A 201 -14.08 -1.67 -16.01
C CYS A 201 -13.44 -2.70 -15.07
N ILE A 202 -12.65 -2.21 -14.10
CA ILE A 202 -12.13 -3.02 -13.01
C ILE A 202 -13.00 -2.76 -11.80
N ASP A 203 -13.89 -3.73 -11.47
CA ASP A 203 -14.79 -3.64 -10.32
C ASP A 203 -14.61 -4.85 -9.40
N SER A 204 -14.49 -4.57 -8.09
CA SER A 204 -14.38 -5.60 -7.06
C SER A 204 -15.71 -6.24 -6.66
N LEU A 205 -16.86 -5.61 -7.02
CA LEU A 205 -18.18 -6.08 -6.61
C LEU A 205 -18.65 -7.37 -7.30
N HIS A 206 -18.05 -7.72 -8.45
CA HIS A 206 -18.43 -8.91 -9.23
C HIS A 206 -17.50 -10.11 -8.99
N ARG A 207 -16.77 -10.13 -7.87
CA ARG A 207 -15.82 -11.21 -7.59
C ARG A 207 -16.26 -12.14 -6.48
N ARG A 208 -16.35 -13.40 -6.85
CA ARG A 208 -16.04 -14.47 -5.90
C ARG A 208 -14.56 -14.87 -5.98
N ASP A 209 -13.84 -14.72 -7.09
CA ASP A 209 -12.48 -15.27 -7.20
C ASP A 209 -11.48 -14.62 -8.19
N ALA A 210 -11.75 -13.51 -8.83
CA ALA A 210 -10.74 -12.82 -9.69
C ALA A 210 -11.16 -11.42 -10.13
N LEU A 211 -10.22 -10.51 -10.55
CA LEU A 211 -10.53 -9.22 -11.21
C LEU A 211 -11.32 -9.49 -12.49
N SER A 212 -12.62 -9.29 -12.49
CA SER A 212 -13.39 -9.42 -13.71
C SER A 212 -13.25 -8.14 -14.53
N LEU A 213 -12.71 -8.28 -15.73
CA LEU A 213 -12.82 -7.28 -16.78
C LEU A 213 -14.24 -7.38 -17.34
N ILE A 214 -15.04 -6.32 -17.17
CA ILE A 214 -16.30 -6.19 -17.86
C ILE A 214 -16.01 -5.38 -19.12
N HIS A 215 -16.14 -6.02 -20.29
CA HIS A 215 -16.12 -5.32 -21.57
C HIS A 215 -17.53 -4.80 -21.86
N ILE A 216 -17.69 -3.51 -22.02
CA ILE A 216 -18.93 -2.86 -22.47
C ILE A 216 -18.74 -2.39 -23.91
#